data_c82acc8a4b4705633f4ee4ba6db592b8
#
_entry.id   c82acc8a4b4705633f4ee4ba6db592b8
#
_cell.length_a   1.000
_cell.length_b   1.000
_cell.length_c   1.000
_cell.angle_alpha   90.00
_cell.angle_beta   90.00
_cell.angle_gamma   90.00
#
_symmetry.space_group_name_H-M   'P 1'
#
loop_
_entity.id
_entity.type
_entity.pdbx_description
1 polymer ?
#
loop_
_entity_poly.entity_id
_entity_poly.type
_entity_poly.pdbx_seq_one_letter_code
_entity_poly.pdbx_strand_id
1 'polypeptide(L)'
;MCDHCDKKLCLTRKYGIRGQSLFPDLSDLQKINLDEPYYYVNVDGERVRLKDTSYLQEQRLFQRAVMEQVNKVPPSLRKKDFNEMVKLLFANIEIIEPPRGSSKVEQLLDHLEEYCTDRTAAGATKEDMMFGLVWTHEGTHHFIFREFFNKYLMKRRWIEKYDETQMLLRDKCGCNIKREMIGKKHKTVMTITEFEKAENVYRPK
;
A
#
# COMPACT_ATOMS: atom_id res chain seq x y z
N MET A 1 -1.50 43.53 -24.12
CA MET A 1 -2.11 42.17 -24.08
C MET A 1 -1.08 41.23 -24.64
N CYS A 2 -0.80 40.13 -23.94
CA CYS A 2 0.15 39.14 -24.43
C CYS A 2 -0.56 38.25 -25.46
N ASP A 3 -0.27 38.44 -26.76
CA ASP A 3 -0.92 37.72 -27.86
C ASP A 3 -0.57 36.21 -27.91
N HIS A 4 0.32 35.75 -27.01
CA HIS A 4 0.80 34.35 -26.97
C HIS A 4 0.59 33.69 -25.59
N CYS A 5 -0.34 34.20 -24.77
CA CYS A 5 -0.58 33.64 -23.46
C CYS A 5 -1.66 32.57 -23.50
N ASP A 6 -1.29 31.32 -23.24
CA ASP A 6 -2.28 30.27 -22.93
C ASP A 6 -3.01 30.66 -21.64
N LYS A 7 -4.27 31.12 -21.80
CA LYS A 7 -5.11 31.62 -20.69
C LYS A 7 -5.19 30.68 -19.50
N LYS A 8 -5.04 29.37 -19.71
CA LYS A 8 -5.06 28.36 -18.66
C LYS A 8 -3.80 28.39 -17.81
N LEU A 9 -2.62 28.51 -18.43
CA LEU A 9 -1.34 28.64 -17.74
C LEU A 9 -1.21 29.97 -17.00
N CYS A 10 -1.82 31.05 -17.52
CA CYS A 10 -1.80 32.37 -16.90
C CYS A 10 -2.65 32.45 -15.61
N LEU A 11 -3.67 31.62 -15.49
CA LEU A 11 -4.53 31.56 -14.29
C LEU A 11 -3.85 30.87 -13.10
N THR A 12 -2.87 30.02 -13.38
CA THR A 12 -2.15 29.24 -12.36
C THR A 12 -0.82 29.85 -11.95
N ARG A 13 -0.28 30.81 -12.72
CA ARG A 13 1.01 31.42 -12.43
C ARG A 13 0.89 32.65 -11.51
N LYS A 14 1.86 32.81 -10.60
CA LYS A 14 2.00 33.90 -9.63
C LYS A 14 1.95 35.30 -10.22
N TYR A 15 2.24 35.47 -11.51
CA TYR A 15 2.30 36.74 -12.24
C TYR A 15 1.35 36.81 -13.45
N GLY A 16 0.26 36.03 -13.45
CA GLY A 16 -0.73 36.05 -14.51
C GLY A 16 -1.51 37.36 -14.57
N ILE A 17 -2.20 37.61 -15.72
CA ILE A 17 -2.92 38.87 -16.06
C ILE A 17 -3.92 39.31 -15.00
N ARG A 18 -4.38 38.47 -14.08
CA ARG A 18 -5.30 38.81 -12.99
C ARG A 18 -4.62 39.39 -11.75
N GLY A 19 -3.34 39.79 -11.84
CA GLY A 19 -2.59 40.31 -10.70
C GLY A 19 -2.45 39.26 -9.61
N GLN A 20 -1.41 39.26 -8.84
CA GLN A 20 -1.04 38.33 -7.79
C GLN A 20 -2.08 37.24 -7.53
N SER A 21 -1.94 36.08 -8.18
CA SER A 21 -2.70 34.91 -7.75
C SER A 21 -2.34 34.70 -6.28
N LEU A 22 -3.26 35.04 -5.39
CA LEU A 22 -3.11 34.78 -3.95
C LEU A 22 -3.09 33.27 -3.70
N PHE A 23 -3.45 32.48 -4.71
CA PHE A 23 -3.43 31.03 -4.63
C PHE A 23 -2.00 30.52 -4.89
N PRO A 24 -1.50 29.61 -4.05
CA PRO A 24 -0.15 29.07 -4.20
C PRO A 24 0.01 28.34 -5.54
N ASP A 25 1.24 28.31 -6.05
CA ASP A 25 1.59 27.52 -7.21
C ASP A 25 1.55 26.03 -6.84
N LEU A 26 0.76 25.27 -7.58
CA LEU A 26 0.56 23.82 -7.33
C LEU A 26 1.13 23.02 -8.50
N SER A 27 1.94 22.03 -8.16
CA SER A 27 2.51 21.11 -9.15
C SER A 27 2.70 19.71 -8.58
N ASP A 28 3.05 18.76 -9.45
CA ASP A 28 3.60 17.45 -9.12
C ASP A 28 2.76 16.65 -8.12
N LEU A 29 1.51 16.37 -8.49
CA LEU A 29 0.70 15.46 -7.72
C LEU A 29 1.27 14.03 -7.84
N GLN A 30 1.70 13.47 -6.73
CA GLN A 30 2.24 12.12 -6.63
C GLN A 30 1.32 11.26 -5.77
N LYS A 31 1.00 10.06 -6.26
CA LYS A 31 0.28 9.03 -5.50
C LYS A 31 1.28 7.96 -5.06
N ILE A 32 1.39 7.72 -3.78
CA ILE A 32 2.13 6.56 -3.26
C ILE A 32 1.18 5.38 -3.22
N ASN A 33 1.49 4.36 -4.02
CA ASN A 33 0.62 3.21 -4.27
C ASN A 33 0.78 2.15 -3.18
N LEU A 34 0.23 2.41 -2.00
CA LEU A 34 0.15 1.48 -0.86
C LEU A 34 -1.26 0.92 -0.72
N ASP A 35 -1.46 -0.01 0.21
CA ASP A 35 -2.79 -0.53 0.58
C ASP A 35 -3.74 0.60 1.01
N GLU A 36 -3.21 1.58 1.73
CA GLU A 36 -3.85 2.86 2.01
C GLU A 36 -3.06 3.95 1.28
N PRO A 37 -3.44 4.32 0.05
CA PRO A 37 -2.69 5.27 -0.73
C PRO A 37 -2.79 6.67 -0.14
N TYR A 38 -1.67 7.39 -0.14
CA TYR A 38 -1.62 8.79 0.19
C TYR A 38 -0.96 9.59 -0.93
N TYR A 39 -1.08 10.91 -0.87
CA TYR A 39 -0.67 11.78 -1.94
C TYR A 39 0.33 12.83 -1.44
N TYR A 40 1.17 13.27 -2.36
CA TYR A 40 1.96 14.49 -2.21
C TYR A 40 1.61 15.48 -3.31
N VAL A 41 1.63 16.75 -2.98
CA VAL A 41 1.51 17.86 -3.94
C VAL A 41 2.52 18.92 -3.57
N ASN A 42 3.16 19.53 -4.56
CA ASN A 42 4.02 20.68 -4.32
C ASN A 42 3.18 21.96 -4.25
N VAL A 43 3.39 22.72 -3.21
CA VAL A 43 2.71 23.97 -2.93
C VAL A 43 3.76 25.08 -2.75
N ASP A 44 3.90 25.97 -3.71
CA ASP A 44 4.98 26.97 -3.76
C ASP A 44 6.40 26.36 -3.62
N GLY A 45 6.60 25.17 -4.17
CA GLY A 45 7.86 24.43 -4.10
C GLY A 45 8.06 23.59 -2.83
N GLU A 46 7.15 23.64 -1.88
CA GLU A 46 7.18 22.81 -0.68
C GLU A 46 6.25 21.59 -0.83
N ARG A 47 6.69 20.43 -0.39
CA ARG A 47 5.97 19.16 -0.53
C ARG A 47 4.97 18.99 0.60
N VAL A 48 3.68 18.93 0.26
CA VAL A 48 2.56 18.73 1.19
C VAL A 48 2.02 17.32 1.09
N ARG A 49 1.91 16.63 2.21
CA ARG A 49 1.31 15.30 2.29
C ARG A 49 -0.20 15.40 2.51
N LEU A 50 -0.96 14.69 1.68
CA LEU A 50 -2.41 14.52 1.79
C LEU A 50 -2.68 13.05 2.12
N LYS A 51 -3.47 12.79 3.17
CA LYS A 51 -3.70 11.44 3.66
C LYS A 51 -4.47 10.55 2.67
N ASP A 52 -5.45 11.15 1.99
CA ASP A 52 -6.35 10.47 1.09
C ASP A 52 -6.97 11.45 0.09
N THR A 53 -7.87 10.96 -0.76
CA THR A 53 -8.53 11.77 -1.79
C THR A 53 -9.49 12.82 -1.26
N SER A 54 -9.94 12.73 0.00
CA SER A 54 -10.86 13.72 0.59
C SER A 54 -10.24 15.11 0.62
N TYR A 55 -8.91 15.19 0.80
CA TYR A 55 -8.16 16.45 0.76
C TYR A 55 -8.16 17.11 -0.63
N LEU A 56 -8.40 16.35 -1.69
CA LEU A 56 -8.53 16.85 -3.05
C LEU A 56 -10.01 17.07 -3.47
N GLN A 57 -10.96 16.55 -2.70
CA GLN A 57 -12.38 16.78 -2.90
C GLN A 57 -12.91 17.97 -2.09
N GLU A 58 -12.36 18.17 -0.90
CA GLU A 58 -12.77 19.19 0.04
C GLU A 58 -11.70 20.26 0.22
N GLN A 59 -11.94 21.44 -0.35
CA GLN A 59 -10.99 22.56 -0.27
C GLN A 59 -10.57 22.90 1.17
N ARG A 60 -11.46 22.75 2.16
CA ARG A 60 -11.14 23.02 3.57
C ARG A 60 -10.06 22.07 4.11
N LEU A 61 -10.13 20.80 3.76
CA LEU A 61 -9.12 19.81 4.16
C LEU A 61 -7.79 20.10 3.49
N PHE A 62 -7.81 20.44 2.19
CA PHE A 62 -6.62 20.87 1.47
C PHE A 62 -5.96 22.09 2.12
N GLN A 63 -6.74 23.16 2.37
CA GLN A 63 -6.24 24.37 3.04
C GLN A 63 -5.63 24.06 4.40
N ARG A 64 -6.29 23.20 5.19
CA ARG A 64 -5.77 22.75 6.48
C ARG A 64 -4.42 22.04 6.36
N ALA A 65 -4.27 21.11 5.42
CA ALA A 65 -3.00 20.43 5.20
C ALA A 65 -1.88 21.38 4.81
N VAL A 66 -2.16 22.38 3.96
CA VAL A 66 -1.19 23.40 3.57
C VAL A 66 -0.82 24.29 4.78
N MET A 67 -1.81 24.72 5.56
CA MET A 67 -1.57 25.52 6.76
C MET A 67 -0.70 24.79 7.78
N GLU A 68 -0.96 23.50 8.00
CA GLU A 68 -0.23 22.67 8.98
C GLU A 68 1.21 22.38 8.55
N GLN A 69 1.49 22.27 7.26
CA GLN A 69 2.79 21.81 6.76
C GLN A 69 3.66 22.93 6.16
N VAL A 70 3.05 23.94 5.56
CA VAL A 70 3.75 25.03 4.85
C VAL A 70 3.61 26.38 5.58
N ASN A 71 2.79 26.45 6.63
CA ASN A 71 2.50 27.68 7.38
C ASN A 71 1.95 28.82 6.49
N LYS A 72 1.24 28.49 5.41
CA LYS A 72 0.59 29.43 4.51
C LYS A 72 -0.92 29.20 4.53
N VAL A 73 -1.69 30.27 4.39
CA VAL A 73 -3.15 30.20 4.32
C VAL A 73 -3.58 30.36 2.86
N PRO A 74 -3.90 29.29 2.14
CA PRO A 74 -4.40 29.40 0.78
C PRO A 74 -5.78 30.09 0.79
N PRO A 75 -6.04 31.03 -0.11
CA PRO A 75 -7.35 31.66 -0.22
C PRO A 75 -8.41 30.66 -0.65
N SER A 76 -9.67 30.92 -0.32
CA SER A 76 -10.78 30.10 -0.81
C SER A 76 -11.06 30.39 -2.28
N LEU A 77 -11.11 29.32 -3.06
CA LEU A 77 -11.56 29.34 -4.44
C LEU A 77 -13.06 29.07 -4.52
N ARG A 78 -13.69 29.48 -5.62
CA ARG A 78 -15.01 28.96 -5.96
C ARG A 78 -14.90 27.45 -6.23
N LYS A 79 -15.93 26.69 -5.84
CA LYS A 79 -15.95 25.22 -5.98
C LYS A 79 -15.60 24.75 -7.41
N LYS A 80 -16.07 25.48 -8.44
CA LYS A 80 -15.74 25.18 -9.84
C LYS A 80 -14.23 25.30 -10.10
N ASP A 81 -13.62 26.40 -9.66
CA ASP A 81 -12.21 26.69 -9.91
C ASP A 81 -11.31 25.69 -9.15
N PHE A 82 -11.68 25.33 -7.92
CA PHE A 82 -10.99 24.29 -7.16
C PHE A 82 -11.06 22.93 -7.86
N ASN A 83 -12.24 22.53 -8.33
CA ASN A 83 -12.41 21.26 -9.05
C ASN A 83 -11.63 21.23 -10.36
N GLU A 84 -11.56 22.34 -11.11
CA GLU A 84 -10.75 22.41 -12.34
C GLU A 84 -9.26 22.28 -12.02
N MET A 85 -8.79 22.93 -10.97
CA MET A 85 -7.41 22.79 -10.49
C MET A 85 -7.07 21.34 -10.13
N VAL A 86 -7.94 20.68 -9.36
CA VAL A 86 -7.76 19.26 -8.99
C VAL A 86 -7.74 18.36 -10.23
N LYS A 87 -8.60 18.60 -11.22
CA LYS A 87 -8.58 17.85 -12.49
C LYS A 87 -7.24 18.00 -13.22
N LEU A 88 -6.66 19.20 -13.23
CA LEU A 88 -5.36 19.44 -13.86
C LEU A 88 -4.23 18.71 -13.11
N LEU A 89 -4.27 18.66 -11.78
CA LEU A 89 -3.33 17.90 -10.99
C LEU A 89 -3.44 16.39 -11.28
N PHE A 90 -4.65 15.84 -11.34
CA PHE A 90 -4.87 14.43 -11.68
C PHE A 90 -4.50 14.07 -13.12
N ALA A 91 -4.60 15.01 -14.07
CA ALA A 91 -4.20 14.77 -15.46
C ALA A 91 -2.70 14.47 -15.60
N ASN A 92 -1.89 14.93 -14.66
CA ASN A 92 -0.44 14.76 -14.63
C ASN A 92 0.03 14.00 -13.37
N ILE A 93 -0.83 13.17 -12.80
CA ILE A 93 -0.48 12.42 -11.59
C ILE A 93 0.65 11.42 -11.87
N GLU A 94 1.65 11.44 -11.03
CA GLU A 94 2.72 10.45 -10.99
C GLU A 94 2.38 9.36 -9.97
N ILE A 95 2.39 8.10 -10.39
CA ILE A 95 2.17 6.96 -9.48
C ILE A 95 3.54 6.41 -9.09
N ILE A 96 3.84 6.46 -7.81
CA ILE A 96 5.09 5.96 -7.24
C ILE A 96 4.80 4.64 -6.53
N GLU A 97 5.43 3.57 -7.03
CA GLU A 97 5.40 2.29 -6.34
C GLU A 97 6.36 2.34 -5.14
N PRO A 98 5.89 1.96 -3.96
CA PRO A 98 6.72 1.96 -2.76
C PRO A 98 7.83 0.89 -2.85
N PRO A 99 8.91 1.01 -2.10
CA PRO A 99 9.91 -0.05 -1.99
C PRO A 99 9.26 -1.35 -1.49
N ARG A 100 9.80 -2.50 -1.92
CA ARG A 100 9.37 -3.82 -1.44
C ARG A 100 9.37 -3.87 0.09
N GLY A 101 8.40 -4.55 0.67
CA GLY A 101 8.23 -4.65 2.12
C GLY A 101 7.57 -3.43 2.77
N SER A 102 7.15 -2.42 1.99
CA SER A 102 6.48 -1.23 2.52
C SER A 102 4.99 -1.46 2.78
N SER A 103 4.36 -2.39 2.06
CA SER A 103 2.96 -2.75 2.28
C SER A 103 2.84 -3.89 3.31
N LYS A 104 1.74 -3.90 4.05
CA LYS A 104 1.43 -4.99 4.99
C LYS A 104 1.28 -6.33 4.27
N VAL A 105 0.76 -6.29 3.05
CA VAL A 105 0.58 -7.49 2.21
C VAL A 105 1.90 -8.08 1.81
N GLU A 106 2.86 -7.25 1.37
CA GLU A 106 4.20 -7.72 1.02
C GLU A 106 4.94 -8.28 2.25
N GLN A 107 4.89 -7.59 3.39
CA GLN A 107 5.47 -8.10 4.63
C GLN A 107 4.85 -9.45 5.04
N LEU A 108 3.53 -9.59 4.88
CA LEU A 108 2.85 -10.84 5.17
C LEU A 108 3.25 -11.96 4.22
N LEU A 109 3.43 -11.64 2.92
CA LEU A 109 3.93 -12.58 1.92
C LEU A 109 5.36 -13.02 2.23
N ASP A 110 6.26 -12.09 2.55
CA ASP A 110 7.63 -12.41 2.94
C ASP A 110 7.67 -13.34 4.17
N HIS A 111 6.83 -13.06 5.16
CA HIS A 111 6.68 -13.93 6.32
C HIS A 111 6.11 -15.31 5.98
N LEU A 112 5.18 -15.36 5.04
CA LEU A 112 4.58 -16.62 4.59
C LEU A 112 5.58 -17.46 3.80
N GLU A 113 6.33 -16.83 2.89
CA GLU A 113 7.39 -17.49 2.13
C GLU A 113 8.46 -18.05 3.06
N GLU A 114 8.98 -17.24 4.00
CA GLU A 114 9.94 -17.69 5.01
C GLU A 114 9.38 -18.87 5.84
N TYR A 115 8.13 -18.76 6.29
CA TYR A 115 7.49 -19.84 7.05
C TYR A 115 7.38 -21.12 6.25
N CYS A 116 6.95 -21.04 4.99
CA CYS A 116 6.78 -22.19 4.13
C CYS A 116 8.12 -22.82 3.79
N THR A 117 9.16 -22.04 3.50
CA THR A 117 10.50 -22.55 3.15
C THR A 117 11.24 -23.15 4.36
N ASP A 118 11.19 -22.47 5.50
CA ASP A 118 11.87 -22.92 6.73
C ASP A 118 11.22 -24.13 7.40
N ARG A 119 9.90 -24.30 7.20
CA ARG A 119 9.10 -25.33 7.88
C ARG A 119 8.74 -26.51 6.99
N THR A 120 9.14 -26.49 5.73
CA THR A 120 8.99 -27.63 4.85
C THR A 120 10.07 -28.68 5.18
N ALA A 121 9.64 -29.83 5.69
CA ALA A 121 10.51 -30.97 5.91
C ALA A 121 10.33 -31.99 4.81
N ALA A 122 11.42 -32.60 4.35
CA ALA A 122 11.36 -33.70 3.39
C ALA A 122 10.57 -34.87 3.99
N GLY A 123 9.51 -35.31 3.30
CA GLY A 123 8.64 -36.38 3.78
C GLY A 123 7.61 -35.98 4.84
N ALA A 124 7.41 -34.66 5.08
CA ALA A 124 6.35 -34.18 5.97
C ALA A 124 4.99 -34.73 5.49
N THR A 125 4.19 -35.14 6.44
CA THR A 125 2.84 -35.65 6.22
C THR A 125 1.78 -34.62 6.59
N LYS A 126 0.54 -34.89 6.24
CA LYS A 126 -0.59 -34.04 6.61
C LYS A 126 -0.72 -33.86 8.14
N GLU A 127 -0.40 -34.90 8.91
CA GLU A 127 -0.44 -34.89 10.37
C GLU A 127 0.61 -33.98 10.98
N ASP A 128 1.76 -33.87 10.36
CA ASP A 128 2.89 -33.04 10.83
C ASP A 128 2.56 -31.53 10.86
N MET A 129 1.54 -31.12 10.10
CA MET A 129 1.02 -29.73 10.19
C MET A 129 0.52 -29.39 11.60
N MET A 130 0.13 -30.38 12.41
CA MET A 130 -0.28 -30.16 13.81
C MET A 130 0.88 -29.65 14.70
N PHE A 131 2.11 -29.92 14.31
CA PHE A 131 3.33 -29.47 14.98
C PHE A 131 3.87 -28.15 14.40
N GLY A 132 3.18 -27.58 13.40
CA GLY A 132 3.55 -26.33 12.76
C GLY A 132 4.54 -26.52 11.61
N LEU A 133 4.63 -27.74 11.06
CA LEU A 133 5.34 -27.99 9.80
C LEU A 133 4.43 -27.66 8.62
N VAL A 134 5.04 -27.43 7.47
CA VAL A 134 4.37 -27.20 6.19
C VAL A 134 4.42 -28.51 5.39
N TRP A 135 3.27 -28.99 4.98
CA TRP A 135 3.15 -30.13 4.10
C TRP A 135 3.08 -29.66 2.65
N THR A 136 4.05 -30.04 1.83
CA THR A 136 4.06 -29.70 0.41
C THR A 136 3.62 -30.93 -0.39
N HIS A 137 2.58 -30.75 -1.21
CA HIS A 137 2.00 -31.79 -2.05
C HIS A 137 1.53 -31.20 -3.37
N GLU A 138 1.91 -31.85 -4.48
CA GLU A 138 1.53 -31.44 -5.84
C GLU A 138 1.79 -29.93 -6.12
N GLY A 139 2.97 -29.42 -5.76
CA GLY A 139 3.33 -28.01 -5.99
C GLY A 139 2.54 -27.01 -5.16
N THR A 140 1.98 -27.44 -4.04
CA THR A 140 1.18 -26.61 -3.13
C THR A 140 1.65 -26.81 -1.69
N HIS A 141 1.89 -25.70 -1.01
CA HIS A 141 2.13 -25.70 0.44
C HIS A 141 0.81 -25.71 1.19
N HIS A 142 0.72 -26.59 2.20
CA HIS A 142 -0.40 -26.71 3.12
C HIS A 142 0.07 -26.43 4.53
N PHE A 143 -0.63 -25.58 5.26
CA PHE A 143 -0.30 -25.25 6.64
C PHE A 143 -1.54 -24.91 7.47
N ILE A 144 -1.46 -25.11 8.79
CA ILE A 144 -2.53 -24.74 9.70
C ILE A 144 -2.38 -23.24 10.02
N PHE A 145 -3.36 -22.41 9.65
CA PHE A 145 -3.30 -20.97 9.86
C PHE A 145 -3.05 -20.58 11.33
N ARG A 146 -3.69 -21.27 12.26
CA ARG A 146 -3.50 -21.01 13.69
C ARG A 146 -2.03 -21.19 14.13
N GLU A 147 -1.34 -22.17 13.59
CA GLU A 147 0.07 -22.42 13.92
C GLU A 147 0.96 -21.32 13.30
N PHE A 148 0.71 -20.94 12.07
CA PHE A 148 1.39 -19.82 11.42
C PHE A 148 1.19 -18.51 12.21
N PHE A 149 -0.06 -18.16 12.52
CA PHE A 149 -0.35 -16.92 13.24
C PHE A 149 0.27 -16.89 14.64
N ASN A 150 -0.07 -17.88 15.48
CA ASN A 150 0.30 -17.84 16.91
C ASN A 150 1.78 -18.15 17.15
N LYS A 151 2.36 -19.09 16.40
CA LYS A 151 3.74 -19.54 16.68
C LYS A 151 4.79 -18.85 15.83
N TYR A 152 4.39 -18.21 14.74
CA TYR A 152 5.34 -17.57 13.84
C TYR A 152 5.13 -16.05 13.77
N LEU A 153 3.97 -15.57 13.32
CA LEU A 153 3.70 -14.14 13.17
C LEU A 153 3.75 -13.38 14.49
N MET A 154 3.12 -13.90 15.55
CA MET A 154 3.12 -13.24 16.86
C MET A 154 4.54 -13.11 17.45
N LYS A 155 5.44 -14.06 17.18
CA LYS A 155 6.85 -13.96 17.59
C LYS A 155 7.61 -12.85 16.83
N ARG A 156 7.18 -12.52 15.63
CA ARG A 156 7.73 -11.44 14.78
C ARG A 156 7.05 -10.10 15.00
N ARG A 157 6.24 -9.98 16.06
CA ARG A 157 5.52 -8.75 16.43
C ARG A 157 4.55 -8.28 15.33
N TRP A 158 3.94 -9.22 14.61
CA TRP A 158 2.85 -8.90 13.69
C TRP A 158 1.71 -8.23 14.43
N ILE A 159 1.22 -7.10 13.92
CA ILE A 159 0.30 -6.21 14.65
C ILE A 159 -1.18 -6.40 14.28
N GLU A 160 -1.44 -7.01 13.11
CA GLU A 160 -2.81 -7.20 12.65
C GLU A 160 -3.48 -8.35 13.40
N LYS A 161 -4.81 -8.25 13.55
CA LYS A 161 -5.61 -9.27 14.22
C LYS A 161 -5.69 -10.57 13.43
N TYR A 162 -6.06 -11.64 14.11
CA TYR A 162 -6.20 -12.97 13.55
C TYR A 162 -7.09 -12.98 12.29
N ASP A 163 -8.31 -12.42 12.41
CA ASP A 163 -9.29 -12.43 11.32
C ASP A 163 -8.86 -11.54 10.15
N GLU A 164 -8.28 -10.38 10.44
CA GLU A 164 -7.72 -9.46 9.44
C GLU A 164 -6.57 -10.10 8.67
N THR A 165 -5.66 -10.76 9.36
CA THR A 165 -4.55 -11.50 8.75
C THR A 165 -5.06 -12.64 7.86
N GLN A 166 -6.09 -13.36 8.31
CA GLN A 166 -6.70 -14.42 7.53
C GLN A 166 -7.34 -13.90 6.23
N MET A 167 -8.01 -12.75 6.31
CA MET A 167 -8.58 -12.07 5.14
C MET A 167 -7.49 -11.60 4.17
N LEU A 168 -6.42 -10.99 4.67
CA LEU A 168 -5.29 -10.56 3.84
C LEU A 168 -4.65 -11.74 3.08
N LEU A 169 -4.42 -12.86 3.77
CA LEU A 169 -3.87 -14.06 3.13
C LEU A 169 -4.76 -14.59 2.01
N ARG A 170 -6.08 -14.63 2.25
CA ARG A 170 -7.04 -15.10 1.25
C ARG A 170 -7.19 -14.13 0.08
N ASP A 171 -7.42 -12.85 0.38
CA ASP A 171 -7.90 -11.89 -0.61
C ASP A 171 -6.74 -11.22 -1.39
N LYS A 172 -5.55 -11.18 -0.78
CA LYS A 172 -4.38 -10.46 -1.34
C LYS A 172 -3.18 -11.34 -1.60
N CYS A 173 -2.96 -12.37 -0.78
CA CYS A 173 -1.79 -13.25 -0.94
C CYS A 173 -2.08 -14.53 -1.74
N GLY A 174 -3.31 -14.70 -2.24
CA GLY A 174 -3.67 -15.85 -3.08
C GLY A 174 -3.81 -17.19 -2.32
N CYS A 175 -3.94 -17.14 -1.00
CA CYS A 175 -4.17 -18.36 -0.22
C CYS A 175 -5.62 -18.84 -0.36
N ASN A 176 -5.79 -20.15 -0.52
CA ASN A 176 -7.09 -20.79 -0.40
C ASN A 176 -7.29 -21.29 1.04
N ILE A 177 -8.53 -21.22 1.53
CA ILE A 177 -8.90 -21.66 2.88
C ILE A 177 -9.79 -22.87 2.77
N LYS A 178 -9.43 -23.93 3.49
CA LYS A 178 -10.24 -25.15 3.63
C LYS A 178 -10.36 -25.54 5.10
N ARG A 179 -11.50 -26.10 5.46
CA ARG A 179 -11.68 -26.71 6.76
C ARG A 179 -11.50 -28.21 6.61
N GLU A 180 -10.42 -28.76 7.14
CA GLU A 180 -10.07 -30.15 6.98
C GLU A 180 -9.97 -30.88 8.34
N MET A 181 -10.22 -32.16 8.32
CA MET A 181 -9.98 -33.02 9.46
C MET A 181 -8.51 -33.47 9.42
N ILE A 182 -7.77 -33.12 10.48
CA ILE A 182 -6.40 -33.57 10.70
C ILE A 182 -6.35 -34.29 12.03
N GLY A 183 -6.00 -35.57 12.00
CA GLY A 183 -6.20 -36.44 13.14
C GLY A 183 -7.69 -36.52 13.51
N LYS A 184 -8.05 -36.17 14.74
CA LYS A 184 -9.45 -36.21 15.23
C LYS A 184 -10.08 -34.82 15.35
N LYS A 185 -9.50 -33.77 14.78
CA LYS A 185 -9.98 -32.39 14.94
C LYS A 185 -10.07 -31.65 13.61
N HIS A 186 -11.14 -30.87 13.46
CA HIS A 186 -11.26 -29.94 12.34
C HIS A 186 -10.28 -28.76 12.52
N LYS A 187 -9.52 -28.47 11.48
CA LYS A 187 -8.56 -27.35 11.43
C LYS A 187 -8.80 -26.48 10.20
N THR A 188 -8.50 -25.22 10.33
CA THR A 188 -8.42 -24.30 9.19
C THR A 188 -7.05 -24.47 8.56
N VAL A 189 -7.04 -25.09 7.39
CA VAL A 189 -5.84 -25.27 6.56
C VAL A 189 -5.85 -24.19 5.49
N MET A 190 -4.72 -23.55 5.32
CA MET A 190 -4.45 -22.68 4.20
C MET A 190 -3.55 -23.35 3.20
N THR A 191 -3.76 -23.06 1.94
CA THR A 191 -2.96 -23.58 0.84
C THR A 191 -2.51 -22.45 -0.05
N ILE A 192 -1.27 -22.51 -0.52
CA ILE A 192 -0.68 -21.57 -1.46
C ILE A 192 0.22 -22.35 -2.43
N THR A 193 0.34 -21.86 -3.66
CA THR A 193 1.30 -22.41 -4.62
C THR A 193 2.70 -22.44 -4.03
N GLU A 194 3.44 -23.50 -4.27
CA GLU A 194 4.80 -23.67 -3.78
C GLU A 194 5.68 -22.50 -4.24
N PHE A 195 6.38 -21.90 -3.28
CA PHE A 195 7.37 -20.86 -3.57
C PHE A 195 8.59 -21.47 -4.24
N GLU A 196 9.07 -20.82 -5.30
CA GLU A 196 10.33 -21.22 -5.92
C GLU A 196 11.44 -21.08 -4.87
N LYS A 197 12.18 -22.17 -4.62
CA LYS A 197 13.35 -22.10 -3.75
C LYS A 197 14.34 -21.16 -4.42
N ALA A 198 14.57 -20.00 -3.80
CA ALA A 198 15.68 -19.15 -4.20
C ALA A 198 16.95 -19.99 -4.15
N GLU A 199 17.55 -20.27 -5.31
CA GLU A 199 18.87 -20.87 -5.35
C GLU A 199 19.80 -19.99 -4.53
N ASN A 200 20.28 -20.50 -3.40
CA ASN A 200 21.30 -19.82 -2.61
C ASN A 200 22.55 -19.71 -3.46
N VAL A 201 22.63 -18.66 -4.25
CA VAL A 201 23.88 -18.27 -4.93
C VAL A 201 24.82 -17.78 -3.82
N TYR A 202 25.53 -18.73 -3.23
CA TYR A 202 26.65 -18.44 -2.34
C TYR A 202 27.62 -17.57 -3.11
N ARG A 203 27.65 -16.27 -2.82
CA ARG A 203 28.72 -15.36 -3.27
C ARG A 203 29.82 -15.43 -2.23
N PRO A 204 30.93 -16.16 -2.49
CA PRO A 204 32.10 -16.09 -1.60
C PRO A 204 32.58 -14.63 -1.55
N LYS A 205 32.92 -14.17 -0.35
CA LYS A 205 33.54 -12.86 -0.10
C LYS A 205 34.95 -12.82 -0.65
#